data_759fd8a299dec9f915d01e07f79433fb
#
_entry.id   759fd8a299dec9f915d01e07f79433fb
#
_cell.length_a   1.000
_cell.length_b   1.000
_cell.length_c   1.000
_cell.angle_alpha   90.00
_cell.angle_beta   90.00
_cell.angle_gamma   90.00
#
_symmetry.space_group_name_H-M   'P 1'
#
loop_
_entity.id
_entity.type
_entity.pdbx_description
1 polymer ?
#
loop_
_entity_poly.entity_id
_entity_poly.type
_entity_poly.pdbx_seq_one_letter_code
_entity_poly.pdbx_strand_id
1 'polypeptide(L)'
;MRQLSPLAPGGGRQSATIPRTVFGGGSSFQLARIFGIRIGVDVSWFIVLFVIIWSLSGYYGEIFPDEDGKSYLLAAVSGLLFFICILLHELGHALVAKRNGIGISGIDLWALGGVAKLERDTDSAGVEFRVAAAGPLVTLLIAAGCFGVGTLVAGADRAFEAGSFDLSSNDEVVAVLGYLTFINALLLAFNLIPAFPLDGGRLARAAAWKVTGDRTRATRIAARLGRGFSYLMVGGGIYLVIQDRVFDGVWLAVIGIFLGQAARTAELQTELTSRIEGLRVSDVMDAEPVAVPADMPLDRALEEFFLRYGYAWFPVVDADGRLTGLLARGAVEGVSEAARASRTVASVTAADSDRHGSEFRVGMEEPLESLLGREALARLGSIMAVDSEGRLRGIVTMDRLHRALRPAATG
;
A
#
# COMPACT_ATOMS: atom_id res chain seq x y z
N MET A 1 8.54 -16.31 -45.52
CA MET A 1 9.69 -15.64 -44.88
C MET A 1 9.26 -14.27 -44.39
N ARG A 2 8.76 -14.12 -43.17
CA ARG A 2 8.52 -12.83 -42.50
C ARG A 2 9.69 -12.58 -41.60
N GLN A 3 10.43 -11.52 -41.85
CA GLN A 3 11.54 -11.06 -40.99
C GLN A 3 10.96 -10.65 -39.64
N LEU A 4 11.26 -11.42 -38.62
CA LEU A 4 11.08 -11.03 -37.22
C LEU A 4 12.25 -10.11 -36.86
N SER A 5 11.97 -8.82 -36.69
CA SER A 5 12.93 -7.86 -36.15
C SER A 5 13.28 -8.26 -34.69
N PRO A 6 14.55 -8.34 -34.32
CA PRO A 6 14.93 -8.62 -32.94
C PRO A 6 14.57 -7.45 -32.05
N LEU A 7 13.72 -7.67 -31.04
CA LEU A 7 13.47 -6.74 -29.96
C LEU A 7 14.75 -6.62 -29.13
N ALA A 8 15.52 -5.57 -29.36
CA ALA A 8 16.64 -5.19 -28.51
C ALA A 8 16.12 -4.86 -27.10
N PRO A 9 16.78 -5.32 -26.03
CA PRO A 9 16.56 -4.77 -24.70
C PRO A 9 17.03 -3.31 -24.73
N GLY A 10 16.09 -2.38 -24.55
CA GLY A 10 16.30 -0.93 -24.71
C GLY A 10 17.54 -0.46 -23.96
N GLY A 11 18.45 0.16 -24.69
CA GLY A 11 19.50 1.00 -24.14
C GLY A 11 18.89 2.10 -23.28
N GLY A 12 19.58 2.38 -22.17
CA GLY A 12 19.32 3.34 -21.12
C GLY A 12 18.28 4.46 -21.37
N ARG A 13 17.01 4.14 -21.24
CA ARG A 13 15.97 5.08 -20.89
C ARG A 13 15.63 4.84 -19.43
N GLN A 14 15.67 5.91 -18.65
CA GLN A 14 15.34 5.98 -17.24
C GLN A 14 14.16 5.05 -16.96
N SER A 15 14.40 4.05 -16.12
CA SER A 15 13.38 3.18 -15.56
C SER A 15 12.25 4.08 -15.09
N ALA A 16 11.09 4.00 -15.73
CA ALA A 16 9.88 4.48 -15.13
C ALA A 16 9.67 3.61 -13.89
N THR A 17 10.14 4.11 -12.76
CA THR A 17 9.88 3.56 -11.45
C THR A 17 8.36 3.47 -11.35
N ILE A 18 7.83 2.25 -11.30
CA ILE A 18 6.44 2.06 -10.84
C ILE A 18 6.38 2.83 -9.54
N PRO A 19 5.46 3.80 -9.37
CA PRO A 19 5.41 4.55 -8.14
C PRO A 19 5.22 3.54 -7.01
N ARG A 20 6.27 3.34 -6.20
CA ARG A 20 6.14 2.77 -4.86
C ARG A 20 4.96 3.51 -4.27
N THR A 21 3.97 2.78 -3.81
CA THR A 21 2.73 3.26 -3.20
C THR A 21 2.84 4.71 -2.75
N VAL A 22 2.06 5.60 -3.34
CA VAL A 22 2.07 7.05 -3.09
C VAL A 22 1.90 7.38 -1.61
N PHE A 23 1.58 6.38 -0.80
CA PHE A 23 1.39 6.44 0.64
C PHE A 23 2.31 5.45 1.35
N GLY A 24 3.36 5.93 2.02
CA GLY A 24 4.11 5.19 3.05
C GLY A 24 5.30 4.36 2.58
N GLY A 25 6.15 4.89 1.71
CA GLY A 25 7.45 4.30 1.33
C GLY A 25 8.68 4.90 2.04
N GLY A 26 8.50 5.70 3.10
CA GLY A 26 9.56 6.14 3.99
C GLY A 26 9.99 5.03 4.95
N SER A 27 11.23 5.07 5.43
CA SER A 27 11.71 4.18 6.47
C SER A 27 10.95 4.46 7.78
N SER A 28 9.89 3.69 8.06
CA SER A 28 9.20 3.79 9.34
C SER A 28 10.06 3.18 10.44
N PHE A 29 10.29 3.94 11.52
CA PHE A 29 10.94 3.44 12.71
C PHE A 29 10.00 2.49 13.44
N GLN A 30 10.46 1.30 13.77
CA GLN A 30 9.67 0.38 14.59
C GLN A 30 9.63 0.88 16.03
N LEU A 31 8.44 1.20 16.52
CA LEU A 31 8.22 1.66 17.89
C LEU A 31 7.96 0.48 18.85
N ALA A 32 7.09 -0.45 18.45
CA ALA A 32 6.65 -1.56 19.31
C ALA A 32 6.14 -2.75 18.51
N ARG A 33 5.83 -3.86 19.22
CA ARG A 33 5.01 -4.96 18.69
C ARG A 33 3.86 -5.22 19.65
N ILE A 34 2.63 -5.14 19.17
CA ILE A 34 1.40 -5.35 19.94
C ILE A 34 0.62 -6.49 19.28
N PHE A 35 0.27 -7.52 20.01
CA PHE A 35 -0.39 -8.75 19.51
C PHE A 35 0.34 -9.41 18.32
N GLY A 36 1.68 -9.26 18.26
CA GLY A 36 2.51 -9.76 17.17
C GLY A 36 2.53 -8.86 15.91
N ILE A 37 1.81 -7.73 15.91
CA ILE A 37 1.76 -6.75 14.83
C ILE A 37 2.84 -5.69 15.07
N ARG A 38 3.68 -5.43 14.06
CA ARG A 38 4.69 -4.36 14.10
C ARG A 38 4.00 -3.00 14.07
N ILE A 39 4.34 -2.12 14.98
CA ILE A 39 3.92 -0.71 14.98
C ILE A 39 5.12 0.13 14.53
N GLY A 40 4.97 0.85 13.44
CA GLY A 40 5.94 1.76 12.89
C GLY A 40 5.46 3.21 12.94
N VAL A 41 6.42 4.15 12.95
CA VAL A 41 6.15 5.59 12.92
C VAL A 41 7.02 6.23 11.85
N ASP A 42 6.42 7.02 10.97
CA ASP A 42 7.09 7.80 9.95
C ASP A 42 7.54 9.18 10.50
N VAL A 43 8.55 9.78 9.89
CA VAL A 43 9.03 11.11 10.31
C VAL A 43 7.93 12.17 10.25
N SER A 44 7.02 12.09 9.29
CA SER A 44 5.90 13.02 9.15
C SER A 44 4.95 13.04 10.36
N TRP A 45 4.87 11.94 11.11
CA TRP A 45 4.10 11.87 12.35
C TRP A 45 4.59 12.86 13.42
N PHE A 46 5.90 13.03 13.57
CA PHE A 46 6.47 13.99 14.54
C PHE A 46 6.13 15.43 14.19
N ILE A 47 6.08 15.76 12.90
CA ILE A 47 5.69 17.10 12.42
C ILE A 47 4.23 17.38 12.80
N VAL A 48 3.35 16.41 12.57
CA VAL A 48 1.93 16.58 12.91
C VAL A 48 1.71 16.62 14.42
N LEU A 49 2.41 15.79 15.19
CA LEU A 49 2.36 15.88 16.66
C LEU A 49 2.79 17.27 17.14
N PHE A 50 3.88 17.83 16.60
CA PHE A 50 4.32 19.18 16.93
C PHE A 50 3.26 20.24 16.62
N VAL A 51 2.65 20.18 15.42
CA VAL A 51 1.57 21.10 15.00
C VAL A 51 0.35 20.99 15.91
N ILE A 52 -0.03 19.75 16.30
CA ILE A 52 -1.13 19.53 17.24
C ILE A 52 -0.82 20.12 18.61
N ILE A 53 0.37 19.87 19.16
CA ILE A 53 0.77 20.42 20.45
C ILE A 53 0.77 21.95 20.39
N TRP A 54 1.33 22.54 19.35
CA TRP A 54 1.35 23.99 19.16
C TRP A 54 -0.06 24.59 19.06
N SER A 55 -0.94 23.97 18.28
CA SER A 55 -2.34 24.43 18.14
C SER A 55 -3.12 24.29 19.46
N LEU A 56 -2.98 23.14 20.13
CA LEU A 56 -3.66 22.89 21.41
C LEU A 56 -3.12 23.70 22.56
N SER A 57 -1.83 24.10 22.53
CA SER A 57 -1.29 24.99 23.58
C SER A 57 -2.00 26.35 23.57
N GLY A 58 -2.39 26.87 22.42
CA GLY A 58 -3.23 28.05 22.33
C GLY A 58 -4.63 27.83 22.92
N TYR A 59 -5.27 26.72 22.58
CA TYR A 59 -6.58 26.34 23.14
C TYR A 59 -6.54 26.22 24.68
N TYR A 60 -5.56 25.49 25.21
CA TYR A 60 -5.41 25.36 26.67
C TYR A 60 -4.96 26.67 27.36
N GLY A 61 -4.22 27.53 26.64
CA GLY A 61 -3.84 28.86 27.15
C GLY A 61 -5.05 29.79 27.35
N GLU A 62 -6.11 29.64 26.56
CA GLU A 62 -7.37 30.36 26.79
C GLU A 62 -8.16 29.82 28.00
N ILE A 63 -8.07 28.52 28.27
CA ILE A 63 -8.72 27.89 29.46
C ILE A 63 -7.94 28.17 30.75
N PHE A 64 -6.60 28.16 30.66
CA PHE A 64 -5.70 28.32 31.82
C PHE A 64 -4.78 29.52 31.60
N PRO A 65 -5.30 30.76 31.62
CA PRO A 65 -4.49 31.96 31.47
C PRO A 65 -3.45 32.06 32.61
N ASP A 66 -2.28 32.55 32.30
CA ASP A 66 -1.12 32.68 33.23
C ASP A 66 -0.40 31.39 33.61
N GLU A 67 -0.74 30.22 32.99
CA GLU A 67 -0.12 28.93 33.24
C GLU A 67 0.45 28.29 31.98
N ASP A 68 1.35 28.94 31.25
CA ASP A 68 1.91 28.52 29.97
C ASP A 68 2.47 27.08 30.01
N GLY A 69 3.24 26.76 31.08
CA GLY A 69 3.82 25.42 31.22
C GLY A 69 2.78 24.29 31.32
N LYS A 70 1.64 24.56 31.97
CA LYS A 70 0.51 23.66 32.11
C LYS A 70 -0.21 23.48 30.76
N SER A 71 -0.44 24.59 30.04
CA SER A 71 -1.09 24.55 28.72
C SER A 71 -0.30 23.72 27.73
N TYR A 72 1.03 23.85 27.68
CA TYR A 72 1.89 23.00 26.84
C TYR A 72 1.86 21.51 27.29
N LEU A 73 1.86 21.24 28.61
CA LEU A 73 1.79 19.88 29.13
C LEU A 73 0.47 19.21 28.75
N LEU A 74 -0.67 19.90 28.92
CA LEU A 74 -1.99 19.38 28.56
C LEU A 74 -2.10 19.16 27.05
N ALA A 75 -1.56 20.08 26.24
CA ALA A 75 -1.49 19.92 24.80
C ALA A 75 -0.68 18.69 24.38
N ALA A 76 0.49 18.47 25.00
CA ALA A 76 1.32 17.30 24.72
C ALA A 76 0.64 15.99 25.11
N VAL A 77 0.02 15.94 26.30
CA VAL A 77 -0.73 14.77 26.78
C VAL A 77 -1.91 14.49 25.83
N SER A 78 -2.69 15.50 25.47
CA SER A 78 -3.84 15.37 24.58
C SER A 78 -3.43 14.89 23.18
N GLY A 79 -2.35 15.44 22.63
CA GLY A 79 -1.82 15.03 21.33
C GLY A 79 -1.34 13.57 21.33
N LEU A 80 -0.61 13.14 22.36
CA LEU A 80 -0.16 11.76 22.50
C LEU A 80 -1.35 10.79 22.70
N LEU A 81 -2.34 11.15 23.52
CA LEU A 81 -3.55 10.36 23.70
C LEU A 81 -4.36 10.25 22.40
N PHE A 82 -4.43 11.30 21.62
CA PHE A 82 -5.08 11.26 20.31
C PHE A 82 -4.40 10.25 19.37
N PHE A 83 -3.06 10.23 19.32
CA PHE A 83 -2.36 9.22 18.53
C PHE A 83 -2.53 7.80 19.06
N ILE A 84 -2.69 7.63 20.37
CA ILE A 84 -3.09 6.32 20.94
C ILE A 84 -4.50 5.95 20.47
N CYS A 85 -5.44 6.89 20.39
CA CYS A 85 -6.77 6.64 19.83
C CYS A 85 -6.71 6.20 18.36
N ILE A 86 -5.89 6.85 17.53
CA ILE A 86 -5.66 6.44 16.14
C ILE A 86 -5.06 5.04 16.08
N LEU A 87 -4.06 4.74 16.90
CA LEU A 87 -3.46 3.41 16.95
C LEU A 87 -4.48 2.33 17.36
N LEU A 88 -5.33 2.62 18.33
CA LEU A 88 -6.41 1.69 18.76
C LEU A 88 -7.45 1.48 17.65
N HIS A 89 -7.79 2.53 16.89
CA HIS A 89 -8.65 2.44 15.72
C HIS A 89 -8.06 1.47 14.67
N GLU A 90 -6.79 1.67 14.28
CA GLU A 90 -6.10 0.79 13.33
C GLU A 90 -5.94 -0.64 13.87
N LEU A 91 -5.68 -0.77 15.17
CA LEU A 91 -5.61 -2.06 15.82
C LEU A 91 -6.95 -2.80 15.80
N GLY A 92 -8.06 -2.06 15.87
CA GLY A 92 -9.40 -2.61 15.67
C GLY A 92 -9.54 -3.30 14.32
N HIS A 93 -9.17 -2.63 13.22
CA HIS A 93 -9.16 -3.22 11.87
C HIS A 93 -8.25 -4.45 11.80
N ALA A 94 -7.02 -4.31 12.29
CA ALA A 94 -5.99 -5.35 12.23
C ALA A 94 -6.39 -6.62 13.00
N LEU A 95 -6.97 -6.49 14.19
CA LEU A 95 -7.40 -7.64 15.00
C LEU A 95 -8.58 -8.38 14.37
N VAL A 96 -9.53 -7.64 13.78
CA VAL A 96 -10.66 -8.26 13.08
C VAL A 96 -10.19 -8.92 11.78
N ALA A 97 -9.27 -8.32 11.03
CA ALA A 97 -8.66 -8.93 9.86
C ALA A 97 -7.93 -10.23 10.23
N LYS A 98 -7.08 -10.19 11.27
CA LYS A 98 -6.36 -11.37 11.77
C LYS A 98 -7.30 -12.50 12.21
N ARG A 99 -8.41 -12.19 12.90
CA ARG A 99 -9.44 -13.17 13.27
C ARG A 99 -10.13 -13.81 12.07
N ASN A 100 -10.15 -13.13 10.92
CA ASN A 100 -10.67 -13.67 9.66
C ASN A 100 -9.57 -14.30 8.77
N GLY A 101 -8.39 -14.60 9.33
CA GLY A 101 -7.31 -15.31 8.63
C GLY A 101 -6.54 -14.44 7.63
N ILE A 102 -6.64 -13.10 7.73
CA ILE A 102 -5.88 -12.17 6.90
C ILE A 102 -4.61 -11.78 7.66
N GLY A 103 -3.44 -12.05 7.07
CA GLY A 103 -2.15 -11.67 7.64
C GLY A 103 -1.98 -10.13 7.69
N ILE A 104 -1.26 -9.66 8.71
CA ILE A 104 -0.96 -8.25 8.93
C ILE A 104 0.55 -8.09 9.04
N SER A 105 1.19 -7.42 8.10
CA SER A 105 2.63 -7.16 8.12
C SER A 105 3.03 -6.03 9.06
N GLY A 106 2.11 -5.12 9.39
CA GLY A 106 2.32 -4.03 10.36
C GLY A 106 1.29 -2.93 10.28
N ILE A 107 1.37 -1.99 11.21
CA ILE A 107 0.66 -0.72 11.23
C ILE A 107 1.70 0.38 11.20
N ASP A 108 1.64 1.29 10.24
CA ASP A 108 2.51 2.47 10.18
C ASP A 108 1.69 3.73 10.43
N LEU A 109 2.12 4.53 11.42
CA LEU A 109 1.56 5.85 11.71
C LEU A 109 2.32 6.92 10.92
N TRP A 110 1.59 7.80 10.24
CA TRP A 110 2.12 8.88 9.43
C TRP A 110 1.25 10.14 9.55
N ALA A 111 1.56 11.19 8.80
CA ALA A 111 0.91 12.51 8.93
C ALA A 111 -0.63 12.49 8.87
N LEU A 112 -1.22 11.64 8.04
CA LEU A 112 -2.68 11.61 7.84
C LEU A 112 -3.39 10.50 8.63
N GLY A 113 -2.70 9.84 9.58
CA GLY A 113 -3.30 8.79 10.42
C GLY A 113 -2.49 7.51 10.49
N GLY A 114 -3.15 6.38 10.59
CA GLY A 114 -2.56 5.04 10.56
C GLY A 114 -2.87 4.29 9.27
N VAL A 115 -2.02 3.34 8.92
CA VAL A 115 -2.25 2.41 7.81
C VAL A 115 -1.90 1.00 8.24
N ALA A 116 -2.91 0.14 8.36
CA ALA A 116 -2.71 -1.29 8.57
C ALA A 116 -2.38 -1.97 7.22
N LYS A 117 -1.21 -2.59 7.13
CA LYS A 117 -0.74 -3.30 5.93
C LYS A 117 -1.27 -4.73 5.93
N LEU A 118 -2.38 -4.96 5.23
CA LEU A 118 -2.94 -6.28 5.01
C LEU A 118 -2.11 -7.03 3.96
N GLU A 119 -1.82 -8.31 4.20
CA GLU A 119 -1.07 -9.16 3.25
C GLU A 119 -1.90 -9.57 2.04
N ARG A 120 -3.21 -9.61 2.18
CA ARG A 120 -4.16 -9.88 1.10
C ARG A 120 -5.46 -9.11 1.32
N ASP A 121 -6.20 -8.94 0.26
CA ASP A 121 -7.54 -8.36 0.30
C ASP A 121 -8.56 -9.31 0.96
N THR A 122 -9.72 -8.77 1.33
CA THR A 122 -10.82 -9.54 1.94
C THR A 122 -11.52 -10.41 0.91
N ASP A 123 -11.88 -11.64 1.31
CA ASP A 123 -12.42 -12.66 0.41
C ASP A 123 -13.96 -12.57 0.25
N SER A 124 -14.64 -11.78 1.08
CA SER A 124 -16.10 -11.65 1.03
C SER A 124 -16.59 -10.30 1.56
N ALA A 125 -17.76 -9.88 1.08
CA ALA A 125 -18.41 -8.66 1.53
C ALA A 125 -18.64 -8.61 3.05
N GLY A 126 -18.92 -9.77 3.68
CA GLY A 126 -19.13 -9.84 5.13
C GLY A 126 -17.83 -9.65 5.92
N VAL A 127 -16.70 -10.18 5.44
CA VAL A 127 -15.38 -9.94 6.05
C VAL A 127 -14.98 -8.49 5.86
N GLU A 128 -15.15 -7.94 4.65
CA GLU A 128 -14.88 -6.53 4.37
C GLU A 128 -15.63 -5.60 5.31
N PHE A 129 -16.94 -5.84 5.49
CA PHE A 129 -17.76 -5.05 6.39
C PHE A 129 -17.27 -5.10 7.83
N ARG A 130 -16.99 -6.31 8.36
CA ARG A 130 -16.50 -6.47 9.74
C ARG A 130 -15.16 -5.78 9.96
N VAL A 131 -14.24 -5.93 9.01
CA VAL A 131 -12.93 -5.27 9.08
C VAL A 131 -13.09 -3.76 9.03
N ALA A 132 -13.86 -3.22 8.06
CA ALA A 132 -14.05 -1.79 7.90
C ALA A 132 -14.82 -1.14 9.05
N ALA A 133 -15.78 -1.84 9.67
CA ALA A 133 -16.53 -1.31 10.81
C ALA A 133 -15.75 -1.31 12.13
N ALA A 134 -14.69 -2.12 12.23
CA ALA A 134 -13.99 -2.33 13.50
C ALA A 134 -13.29 -1.06 14.01
N GLY A 135 -12.62 -0.29 13.15
CA GLY A 135 -11.99 0.98 13.51
C GLY A 135 -13.00 2.01 14.01
N PRO A 136 -14.03 2.36 13.20
CA PRO A 136 -15.11 3.25 13.62
C PRO A 136 -15.77 2.83 14.95
N LEU A 137 -15.98 1.53 15.16
CA LEU A 137 -16.54 1.03 16.41
C LEU A 137 -15.60 1.32 17.60
N VAL A 138 -14.31 1.09 17.45
CA VAL A 138 -13.32 1.42 18.49
C VAL A 138 -13.33 2.91 18.79
N THR A 139 -13.33 3.76 17.77
CA THR A 139 -13.40 5.22 17.93
C THR A 139 -14.66 5.67 18.63
N LEU A 140 -15.82 5.07 18.30
CA LEU A 140 -17.08 5.33 18.98
C LEU A 140 -16.99 4.97 20.47
N LEU A 141 -16.42 3.80 20.78
CA LEU A 141 -16.25 3.35 22.18
C LEU A 141 -15.32 4.27 22.97
N ILE A 142 -14.24 4.77 22.33
CA ILE A 142 -13.32 5.74 22.95
C ILE A 142 -14.03 7.06 23.22
N ALA A 143 -14.74 7.63 22.23
CA ALA A 143 -15.49 8.87 22.39
C ALA A 143 -16.56 8.75 23.49
N ALA A 144 -17.34 7.67 23.48
CA ALA A 144 -18.35 7.40 24.50
C ALA A 144 -17.73 7.18 25.88
N GLY A 145 -16.58 6.51 25.96
CA GLY A 145 -15.83 6.29 27.20
C GLY A 145 -15.32 7.60 27.79
N CYS A 146 -14.66 8.45 26.98
CA CYS A 146 -14.19 9.77 27.41
C CYS A 146 -15.34 10.66 27.88
N PHE A 147 -16.45 10.71 27.13
CA PHE A 147 -17.66 11.44 27.53
C PHE A 147 -18.26 10.90 28.84
N GLY A 148 -18.38 9.58 28.96
CA GLY A 148 -18.91 8.92 30.17
C GLY A 148 -18.07 9.20 31.43
N VAL A 149 -16.74 9.11 31.32
CA VAL A 149 -15.83 9.47 32.42
C VAL A 149 -15.94 10.96 32.74
N GLY A 150 -15.97 11.84 31.74
CA GLY A 150 -16.18 13.27 31.93
C GLY A 150 -17.48 13.57 32.66
N THR A 151 -18.57 12.88 32.32
CA THR A 151 -19.88 12.96 32.98
C THR A 151 -19.81 12.51 34.46
N LEU A 152 -19.08 11.46 34.75
CA LEU A 152 -18.88 10.99 36.14
C LEU A 152 -18.05 11.95 36.98
N VAL A 153 -17.07 12.63 36.38
CA VAL A 153 -16.17 13.56 37.07
C VAL A 153 -16.82 14.92 37.30
N ALA A 154 -17.51 15.50 36.29
CA ALA A 154 -17.96 16.88 36.31
C ALA A 154 -19.46 17.09 36.13
N GLY A 155 -20.21 16.02 35.83
CA GLY A 155 -21.62 16.07 35.45
C GLY A 155 -21.81 16.18 33.95
N ALA A 156 -23.04 15.85 33.47
CA ALA A 156 -23.33 15.74 32.04
C ALA A 156 -23.20 17.08 31.30
N ASP A 157 -23.68 18.17 31.90
CA ASP A 157 -23.66 19.48 31.26
C ASP A 157 -22.23 19.95 30.99
N ARG A 158 -21.34 19.87 31.96
CA ARG A 158 -19.93 20.25 31.82
C ARG A 158 -19.17 19.31 30.85
N ALA A 159 -19.47 18.03 30.88
CA ALA A 159 -18.88 17.07 29.93
C ALA A 159 -19.33 17.37 28.49
N PHE A 160 -20.55 17.80 28.30
CA PHE A 160 -21.09 18.20 27.01
C PHE A 160 -20.45 19.51 26.52
N GLU A 161 -20.38 20.53 27.37
CA GLU A 161 -19.71 21.81 27.10
C GLU A 161 -18.25 21.58 26.68
N ALA A 162 -17.46 20.84 27.48
CA ALA A 162 -16.09 20.51 27.15
C ALA A 162 -15.97 19.68 25.85
N GLY A 163 -16.89 18.73 25.60
CA GLY A 163 -16.94 17.94 24.38
C GLY A 163 -17.42 18.72 23.15
N SER A 164 -18.00 19.91 23.35
CA SER A 164 -18.41 20.85 22.30
C SER A 164 -17.36 21.94 22.04
N PHE A 165 -16.18 21.81 22.64
CA PHE A 165 -15.12 22.81 22.57
C PHE A 165 -15.46 24.16 23.22
N ASP A 166 -16.36 24.13 24.21
CA ASP A 166 -16.65 25.31 25.01
C ASP A 166 -15.58 25.49 26.10
N LEU A 167 -15.00 26.70 26.19
CA LEU A 167 -13.86 27.06 27.03
C LEU A 167 -14.22 27.25 28.53
N SER A 168 -15.43 26.86 28.93
CA SER A 168 -15.95 27.15 30.27
C SER A 168 -15.40 26.27 31.42
N SER A 169 -14.67 25.19 31.11
CA SER A 169 -14.17 24.24 32.12
C SER A 169 -12.75 24.57 32.59
N ASN A 170 -12.60 24.92 33.86
CA ASN A 170 -11.30 25.11 34.52
C ASN A 170 -10.70 23.80 35.10
N ASP A 171 -11.29 22.64 34.80
CA ASP A 171 -10.82 21.34 35.25
C ASP A 171 -9.98 20.69 34.13
N GLU A 172 -8.72 20.36 34.44
CA GLU A 172 -7.74 19.82 33.50
C GLU A 172 -8.17 18.48 32.90
N VAL A 173 -8.72 17.60 33.75
CA VAL A 173 -9.14 16.26 33.34
C VAL A 173 -10.36 16.36 32.41
N VAL A 174 -11.30 17.24 32.76
CA VAL A 174 -12.49 17.48 31.95
C VAL A 174 -12.13 18.11 30.60
N ALA A 175 -11.21 19.05 30.57
CA ALA A 175 -10.72 19.67 29.35
C ALA A 175 -10.05 18.64 28.40
N VAL A 176 -9.18 17.76 28.92
CA VAL A 176 -8.55 16.69 28.12
C VAL A 176 -9.59 15.67 27.64
N LEU A 177 -10.52 15.22 28.51
CA LEU A 177 -11.57 14.28 28.12
C LEU A 177 -12.55 14.89 27.10
N GLY A 178 -12.85 16.18 27.25
CA GLY A 178 -13.66 16.93 26.28
C GLY A 178 -12.99 16.97 24.90
N TYR A 179 -11.71 17.35 24.86
CA TYR A 179 -10.94 17.30 23.62
C TYR A 179 -10.93 15.91 22.98
N LEU A 180 -10.66 14.86 23.76
CA LEU A 180 -10.66 13.49 23.24
C LEU A 180 -12.04 13.05 22.74
N THR A 181 -13.10 13.45 23.44
CA THR A 181 -14.47 13.19 22.99
C THR A 181 -14.73 13.86 21.65
N PHE A 182 -14.45 15.15 21.53
CA PHE A 182 -14.63 15.94 20.32
C PHE A 182 -13.84 15.38 19.13
N ILE A 183 -12.52 15.19 19.30
CA ILE A 183 -11.67 14.77 18.20
C ILE A 183 -11.98 13.34 17.73
N ASN A 184 -12.36 12.43 18.65
CA ASN A 184 -12.78 11.08 18.27
C ASN A 184 -14.17 11.08 17.60
N ALA A 185 -15.10 11.94 18.04
CA ALA A 185 -16.39 12.11 17.34
C ALA A 185 -16.19 12.65 15.93
N LEU A 186 -15.28 13.62 15.76
CA LEU A 186 -14.90 14.15 14.45
C LEU A 186 -14.22 13.09 13.57
N LEU A 187 -13.29 12.32 14.13
CA LEU A 187 -12.61 11.21 13.45
C LEU A 187 -13.62 10.14 13.01
N LEU A 188 -14.58 9.81 13.86
CA LEU A 188 -15.66 8.87 13.55
C LEU A 188 -16.52 9.40 12.40
N ALA A 189 -17.00 10.64 12.50
CA ALA A 189 -17.82 11.26 11.45
C ALA A 189 -17.09 11.30 10.11
N PHE A 190 -15.79 11.68 10.13
CA PHE A 190 -14.96 11.71 8.92
C PHE A 190 -14.75 10.32 8.32
N ASN A 191 -14.42 9.31 9.15
CA ASN A 191 -14.24 7.95 8.67
C ASN A 191 -15.51 7.26 8.19
N LEU A 192 -16.70 7.73 8.58
CA LEU A 192 -17.98 7.22 8.07
C LEU A 192 -18.38 7.83 6.72
N ILE A 193 -17.68 8.84 6.22
CA ILE A 193 -17.93 9.39 4.88
C ILE A 193 -17.76 8.28 3.84
N PRO A 194 -18.74 8.05 2.93
CA PRO A 194 -18.68 6.96 1.95
C PRO A 194 -17.72 7.28 0.79
N ALA A 195 -16.47 7.55 1.10
CA ALA A 195 -15.43 7.92 0.15
C ALA A 195 -14.10 7.21 0.47
N PHE A 196 -13.45 6.63 -0.56
CA PHE A 196 -12.06 6.18 -0.39
C PHE A 196 -11.12 7.37 -0.15
N PRO A 197 -10.10 7.23 0.71
CA PRO A 197 -9.61 6.01 1.36
C PRO A 197 -10.23 5.69 2.73
N LEU A 198 -11.29 6.38 3.13
CA LEU A 198 -11.93 6.30 4.43
C LEU A 198 -12.68 4.96 4.63
N ASP A 199 -12.92 4.57 5.87
CA ASP A 199 -13.63 3.34 6.20
C ASP A 199 -15.06 3.32 5.68
N GLY A 200 -15.74 4.46 5.64
CA GLY A 200 -17.05 4.62 5.03
C GLY A 200 -17.09 4.24 3.55
N GLY A 201 -16.01 4.48 2.82
CA GLY A 201 -15.83 4.00 1.44
C GLY A 201 -15.74 2.48 1.37
N ARG A 202 -15.04 1.84 2.30
CA ARG A 202 -14.96 0.38 2.42
C ARG A 202 -16.29 -0.23 2.88
N LEU A 203 -17.00 0.42 3.80
CA LEU A 203 -18.34 0.02 4.21
C LEU A 203 -19.33 0.10 3.05
N ALA A 204 -19.31 1.19 2.27
CA ALA A 204 -20.12 1.35 1.07
C ALA A 204 -19.78 0.29 0.01
N ARG A 205 -18.50 -0.03 -0.18
CA ARG A 205 -18.05 -1.14 -1.04
C ARG A 205 -18.62 -2.48 -0.55
N ALA A 206 -18.49 -2.78 0.73
CA ALA A 206 -18.98 -4.04 1.30
C ALA A 206 -20.52 -4.18 1.13
N ALA A 207 -21.26 -3.12 1.37
CA ALA A 207 -22.71 -3.09 1.16
C ALA A 207 -23.08 -3.31 -0.32
N ALA A 208 -22.44 -2.58 -1.23
CA ALA A 208 -22.64 -2.75 -2.66
C ALA A 208 -22.23 -4.15 -3.15
N TRP A 209 -21.13 -4.70 -2.63
CA TRP A 209 -20.68 -6.05 -2.97
C TRP A 209 -21.69 -7.11 -2.53
N LYS A 210 -22.24 -6.97 -1.32
CA LYS A 210 -23.28 -7.90 -0.84
C LYS A 210 -24.54 -7.89 -1.72
N VAL A 211 -24.88 -6.74 -2.30
CA VAL A 211 -26.07 -6.59 -3.16
C VAL A 211 -25.78 -7.05 -4.60
N THR A 212 -24.63 -6.67 -5.15
CA THR A 212 -24.31 -6.93 -6.56
C THR A 212 -23.68 -8.30 -6.82
N GLY A 213 -23.11 -8.94 -5.78
CA GLY A 213 -22.31 -10.16 -5.92
C GLY A 213 -20.94 -9.96 -6.60
N ASP A 214 -20.63 -8.74 -7.07
CA ASP A 214 -19.46 -8.41 -7.87
C ASP A 214 -18.62 -7.33 -7.15
N ARG A 215 -17.40 -7.68 -6.76
CA ARG A 215 -16.48 -6.81 -6.04
C ARG A 215 -16.04 -5.60 -6.88
N THR A 216 -15.79 -5.81 -8.18
CA THR A 216 -15.34 -4.75 -9.09
C THR A 216 -16.45 -3.70 -9.29
N ARG A 217 -17.69 -4.17 -9.49
CA ARG A 217 -18.86 -3.28 -9.53
C ARG A 217 -19.06 -2.51 -8.22
N ALA A 218 -18.91 -3.19 -7.10
CA ALA A 218 -19.03 -2.59 -5.78
C ALA A 218 -17.98 -1.48 -5.54
N THR A 219 -16.71 -1.73 -5.92
CA THR A 219 -15.65 -0.71 -5.84
C THR A 219 -15.96 0.49 -6.72
N ARG A 220 -16.47 0.25 -7.94
CA ARG A 220 -16.86 1.33 -8.84
C ARG A 220 -18.03 2.18 -8.28
N ILE A 221 -19.01 1.54 -7.63
CA ILE A 221 -20.09 2.24 -6.94
C ILE A 221 -19.55 3.10 -5.80
N ALA A 222 -18.75 2.52 -4.91
CA ALA A 222 -18.13 3.23 -3.78
C ALA A 222 -17.24 4.40 -4.25
N ALA A 223 -16.46 4.20 -5.31
CA ALA A 223 -15.62 5.25 -5.91
C ALA A 223 -16.49 6.39 -6.51
N ARG A 224 -17.62 6.08 -7.13
CA ARG A 224 -18.56 7.11 -7.63
C ARG A 224 -19.19 7.90 -6.49
N LEU A 225 -19.60 7.26 -5.39
CA LEU A 225 -20.09 7.93 -4.20
C LEU A 225 -19.02 8.86 -3.62
N GLY A 226 -17.78 8.39 -3.51
CA GLY A 226 -16.64 9.20 -3.04
C GLY A 226 -16.38 10.41 -3.93
N ARG A 227 -16.45 10.26 -5.27
CA ARG A 227 -16.34 11.39 -6.18
C ARG A 227 -17.49 12.38 -6.04
N GLY A 228 -18.72 11.88 -5.89
CA GLY A 228 -19.89 12.74 -5.61
C GLY A 228 -19.70 13.57 -4.35
N PHE A 229 -19.22 12.94 -3.27
CA PHE A 229 -18.91 13.62 -2.02
C PHE A 229 -17.75 14.63 -2.19
N SER A 230 -16.71 14.28 -2.94
CA SER A 230 -15.63 15.20 -3.32
C SER A 230 -16.15 16.47 -3.99
N TYR A 231 -17.05 16.34 -4.95
CA TYR A 231 -17.65 17.50 -5.63
C TYR A 231 -18.50 18.36 -4.68
N LEU A 232 -19.22 17.74 -3.75
CA LEU A 232 -19.97 18.48 -2.71
C LEU A 232 -19.03 19.26 -1.80
N MET A 233 -17.90 18.67 -1.40
CA MET A 233 -16.91 19.38 -0.57
C MET A 233 -16.25 20.52 -1.32
N VAL A 234 -15.86 20.33 -2.58
CA VAL A 234 -15.28 21.39 -3.41
C VAL A 234 -16.28 22.51 -3.65
N GLY A 235 -17.53 22.19 -3.99
CA GLY A 235 -18.61 23.18 -4.16
C GLY A 235 -18.92 23.92 -2.85
N GLY A 236 -19.00 23.19 -1.73
CA GLY A 236 -19.14 23.79 -0.40
C GLY A 236 -17.97 24.68 -0.01
N GLY A 237 -16.76 24.28 -0.35
CA GLY A 237 -15.55 25.09 -0.15
C GLY A 237 -15.61 26.40 -0.94
N ILE A 238 -15.98 26.35 -2.21
CA ILE A 238 -16.15 27.57 -3.04
C ILE A 238 -17.24 28.46 -2.42
N TYR A 239 -18.35 27.90 -1.98
CA TYR A 239 -19.42 28.64 -1.33
C TYR A 239 -18.93 29.37 -0.07
N LEU A 240 -18.14 28.71 0.79
CA LEU A 240 -17.56 29.33 2.00
C LEU A 240 -16.60 30.46 1.65
N VAL A 241 -15.78 30.33 0.59
CA VAL A 241 -14.90 31.41 0.10
C VAL A 241 -15.74 32.63 -0.31
N ILE A 242 -16.86 32.44 -0.99
CA ILE A 242 -17.76 33.54 -1.38
C ILE A 242 -18.40 34.24 -0.15
N GLN A 243 -18.53 33.50 0.96
CA GLN A 243 -19.02 34.04 2.25
C GLN A 243 -17.91 34.63 3.14
N ASP A 244 -16.78 35.01 2.55
CA ASP A 244 -15.58 35.56 3.23
C ASP A 244 -14.91 34.60 4.23
N ARG A 245 -15.31 33.32 4.26
CA ARG A 245 -14.66 32.27 5.05
C ARG A 245 -13.58 31.58 4.21
N VAL A 246 -12.57 32.33 3.79
CA VAL A 246 -11.58 31.89 2.80
C VAL A 246 -10.78 30.69 3.30
N PHE A 247 -10.31 30.71 4.55
CA PHE A 247 -9.50 29.62 5.10
C PHE A 247 -10.29 28.30 5.15
N ASP A 248 -11.50 28.34 5.71
CA ASP A 248 -12.38 27.17 5.83
C ASP A 248 -12.76 26.61 4.45
N GLY A 249 -13.08 27.50 3.51
CA GLY A 249 -13.46 27.14 2.17
C GLY A 249 -12.33 26.51 1.37
N VAL A 250 -11.14 27.09 1.41
CA VAL A 250 -9.94 26.50 0.76
C VAL A 250 -9.60 25.16 1.34
N TRP A 251 -9.61 25.02 2.68
CA TRP A 251 -9.31 23.76 3.35
C TRP A 251 -10.32 22.67 3.00
N LEU A 252 -11.61 22.99 2.99
CA LEU A 252 -12.68 22.04 2.60
C LEU A 252 -12.51 21.59 1.15
N ALA A 253 -12.19 22.52 0.24
CA ALA A 253 -11.96 22.20 -1.17
C ALA A 253 -10.72 21.31 -1.36
N VAL A 254 -9.62 21.58 -0.65
CA VAL A 254 -8.38 20.75 -0.71
C VAL A 254 -8.66 19.33 -0.25
N ILE A 255 -9.38 19.14 0.87
CA ILE A 255 -9.79 17.81 1.35
C ILE A 255 -10.69 17.13 0.30
N GLY A 256 -11.64 17.84 -0.27
CA GLY A 256 -12.51 17.32 -1.33
C GLY A 256 -11.73 16.82 -2.55
N ILE A 257 -10.77 17.60 -3.04
CA ILE A 257 -9.89 17.22 -4.16
C ILE A 257 -9.08 15.97 -3.81
N PHE A 258 -8.50 15.92 -2.61
CA PHE A 258 -7.73 14.77 -2.15
C PHE A 258 -8.58 13.48 -2.12
N LEU A 259 -9.79 13.54 -1.56
CA LEU A 259 -10.71 12.39 -1.54
C LEU A 259 -11.11 11.96 -2.97
N GLY A 260 -11.34 12.90 -3.86
CA GLY A 260 -11.66 12.61 -5.26
C GLY A 260 -10.52 11.89 -5.99
N GLN A 261 -9.28 12.29 -5.75
CA GLN A 261 -8.10 11.62 -6.31
C GLN A 261 -7.92 10.22 -5.71
N ALA A 262 -8.06 10.07 -4.40
CA ALA A 262 -7.96 8.78 -3.75
C ALA A 262 -9.03 7.78 -4.24
N ALA A 263 -10.26 8.24 -4.44
CA ALA A 263 -11.34 7.44 -5.01
C ALA A 263 -11.03 6.97 -6.45
N ARG A 264 -10.45 7.83 -7.28
CA ARG A 264 -9.98 7.46 -8.64
C ARG A 264 -8.87 6.43 -8.60
N THR A 265 -7.90 6.62 -7.73
CA THR A 265 -6.78 5.68 -7.57
C THR A 265 -7.28 4.30 -7.14
N ALA A 266 -8.20 4.22 -6.19
CA ALA A 266 -8.81 2.96 -5.74
C ALA A 266 -9.56 2.23 -6.87
N GLU A 267 -10.31 2.98 -7.72
CA GLU A 267 -11.00 2.41 -8.87
C GLU A 267 -10.01 1.85 -9.91
N LEU A 268 -8.98 2.63 -10.28
CA LEU A 268 -7.95 2.22 -11.22
C LEU A 268 -7.18 0.98 -10.72
N GLN A 269 -6.80 0.97 -9.45
CA GLN A 269 -6.10 -0.16 -8.85
C GLN A 269 -6.96 -1.44 -8.89
N THR A 270 -8.24 -1.34 -8.58
CA THR A 270 -9.17 -2.48 -8.65
C THR A 270 -9.37 -2.95 -10.09
N GLU A 271 -9.46 -2.04 -11.05
CA GLU A 271 -9.58 -2.38 -12.47
C GLU A 271 -8.33 -3.09 -13.00
N LEU A 272 -7.14 -2.64 -12.60
CA LEU A 272 -5.88 -3.31 -12.95
C LEU A 272 -5.81 -4.71 -12.34
N THR A 273 -6.13 -4.86 -11.06
CA THR A 273 -6.13 -6.16 -10.38
C THR A 273 -7.15 -7.11 -11.01
N SER A 274 -8.37 -6.65 -11.32
CA SER A 274 -9.41 -7.49 -11.92
C SER A 274 -9.07 -8.00 -13.33
N ARG A 275 -8.16 -7.33 -14.05
CA ARG A 275 -7.72 -7.77 -15.38
C ARG A 275 -6.72 -8.90 -15.34
N ILE A 276 -5.95 -9.01 -14.26
CA ILE A 276 -4.99 -10.10 -14.06
C ILE A 276 -5.57 -11.22 -13.21
N GLU A 277 -6.70 -10.96 -12.54
CA GLU A 277 -7.43 -11.97 -11.76
C GLU A 277 -7.87 -13.12 -12.67
N GLY A 278 -7.42 -14.34 -12.33
CA GLY A 278 -7.68 -15.53 -13.11
C GLY A 278 -6.69 -15.82 -14.23
N LEU A 279 -5.78 -14.90 -14.57
CA LEU A 279 -4.68 -15.20 -15.48
C LEU A 279 -3.56 -15.94 -14.74
N ARG A 280 -2.98 -16.93 -15.43
CA ARG A 280 -1.81 -17.66 -14.95
C ARG A 280 -0.55 -17.14 -15.64
N VAL A 281 0.58 -17.44 -15.05
CA VAL A 281 1.90 -17.16 -15.64
C VAL A 281 2.00 -17.77 -17.05
N SER A 282 1.47 -18.99 -17.25
CA SER A 282 1.40 -19.68 -18.54
C SER A 282 0.69 -18.89 -19.64
N ASP A 283 -0.30 -18.04 -19.30
CA ASP A 283 -1.10 -17.29 -20.28
C ASP A 283 -0.34 -16.09 -20.86
N VAL A 284 0.72 -15.63 -20.16
CA VAL A 284 1.45 -14.41 -20.49
C VAL A 284 2.92 -14.66 -20.85
N MET A 285 3.46 -15.82 -20.45
CA MET A 285 4.87 -16.15 -20.68
C MET A 285 5.21 -16.26 -22.18
N ASP A 286 6.48 -16.08 -22.51
CA ASP A 286 7.05 -16.55 -23.78
C ASP A 286 7.38 -18.03 -23.65
N ALA A 287 6.71 -18.85 -24.41
CA ALA A 287 6.85 -20.32 -24.35
C ALA A 287 8.10 -20.84 -25.08
N GLU A 288 8.83 -19.98 -25.78
CA GLU A 288 10.07 -20.33 -26.48
C GLU A 288 11.28 -19.58 -25.90
N PRO A 289 11.65 -19.83 -24.63
CA PRO A 289 12.75 -19.15 -24.00
C PRO A 289 14.10 -19.56 -24.61
N VAL A 290 14.95 -18.59 -24.91
CA VAL A 290 16.34 -18.85 -25.30
C VAL A 290 17.11 -19.16 -24.04
N ALA A 291 17.58 -20.41 -23.89
CA ALA A 291 18.34 -20.88 -22.74
C ALA A 291 19.68 -21.45 -23.17
N VAL A 292 20.71 -21.29 -22.33
CA VAL A 292 22.06 -21.81 -22.58
C VAL A 292 22.25 -23.15 -21.89
N PRO A 293 22.74 -24.21 -22.58
CA PRO A 293 23.07 -25.47 -21.94
C PRO A 293 24.21 -25.33 -20.92
N ALA A 294 24.07 -25.98 -19.76
CA ALA A 294 25.02 -25.88 -18.65
C ALA A 294 26.41 -26.48 -18.99
N ASP A 295 26.43 -27.46 -19.87
CA ASP A 295 27.67 -28.18 -20.33
C ASP A 295 28.39 -27.47 -21.50
N MET A 296 27.76 -26.40 -22.07
CA MET A 296 28.34 -25.66 -23.20
C MET A 296 29.65 -24.95 -22.79
N PRO A 297 30.73 -24.95 -23.64
CA PRO A 297 31.90 -24.13 -23.44
C PRO A 297 31.60 -22.62 -23.46
N LEU A 298 32.33 -21.84 -22.65
CA LEU A 298 32.08 -20.40 -22.49
C LEU A 298 32.34 -19.57 -23.76
N ASP A 299 33.31 -19.98 -24.60
CA ASP A 299 33.57 -19.34 -25.90
C ASP A 299 32.36 -19.44 -26.83
N ARG A 300 31.77 -20.64 -26.94
CA ARG A 300 30.57 -20.87 -27.72
C ARG A 300 29.38 -20.13 -27.13
N ALA A 301 29.19 -20.12 -25.82
CA ALA A 301 28.14 -19.38 -25.16
C ALA A 301 28.24 -17.86 -25.45
N LEU A 302 29.47 -17.33 -25.51
CA LEU A 302 29.68 -15.92 -25.87
C LEU A 302 29.26 -15.62 -27.32
N GLU A 303 29.71 -16.46 -28.26
CA GLU A 303 29.47 -16.25 -29.69
C GLU A 303 28.01 -16.53 -30.09
N GLU A 304 27.46 -17.69 -29.72
CA GLU A 304 26.17 -18.16 -30.19
C GLU A 304 24.99 -17.47 -29.47
N PHE A 305 25.20 -16.96 -28.24
CA PHE A 305 24.15 -16.34 -27.44
C PHE A 305 24.39 -14.84 -27.21
N PHE A 306 25.49 -14.45 -26.54
CA PHE A 306 25.65 -13.05 -26.15
C PHE A 306 25.90 -12.12 -27.33
N LEU A 307 26.74 -12.53 -28.29
CA LEU A 307 26.99 -11.71 -29.49
C LEU A 307 25.81 -11.75 -30.47
N ARG A 308 25.12 -12.87 -30.56
CA ARG A 308 23.98 -13.04 -31.46
C ARG A 308 22.73 -12.32 -30.99
N TYR A 309 22.37 -12.40 -29.72
CA TYR A 309 21.14 -11.86 -29.18
C TYR A 309 21.31 -10.52 -28.47
N GLY A 310 22.53 -10.19 -28.01
CA GLY A 310 22.83 -8.92 -27.35
C GLY A 310 22.25 -8.77 -25.93
N TYR A 311 21.80 -9.85 -25.30
CA TYR A 311 21.22 -9.81 -23.95
C TYR A 311 22.32 -9.74 -22.89
N ALA A 312 22.01 -9.17 -21.72
CA ALA A 312 22.92 -9.04 -20.59
C ALA A 312 23.08 -10.35 -19.82
N TRP A 313 22.13 -11.26 -19.92
CA TRP A 313 22.10 -12.56 -19.24
C TRP A 313 21.19 -13.55 -19.96
N PHE A 314 21.38 -14.84 -19.69
CA PHE A 314 20.57 -15.94 -20.18
C PHE A 314 20.25 -16.93 -19.05
N PRO A 315 19.06 -17.58 -19.06
CA PRO A 315 18.81 -18.74 -18.20
C PRO A 315 19.66 -19.92 -18.65
N VAL A 316 20.15 -20.70 -17.66
CA VAL A 316 20.96 -21.88 -17.87
C VAL A 316 20.12 -23.11 -17.54
N VAL A 317 20.15 -24.11 -18.44
CA VAL A 317 19.41 -25.37 -18.27
C VAL A 317 20.37 -26.56 -18.33
N ASP A 318 20.04 -27.61 -17.56
CA ASP A 318 20.72 -28.90 -17.67
C ASP A 318 20.23 -29.73 -18.87
N ALA A 319 20.73 -30.95 -19.01
CA ALA A 319 20.38 -31.88 -20.09
C ALA A 319 18.88 -32.27 -20.07
N ASP A 320 18.22 -32.18 -18.91
CA ASP A 320 16.80 -32.48 -18.74
C ASP A 320 15.91 -31.23 -18.95
N GLY A 321 16.52 -30.08 -19.27
CA GLY A 321 15.84 -28.80 -19.44
C GLY A 321 15.45 -28.09 -18.14
N ARG A 322 15.99 -28.54 -17.00
CA ARG A 322 15.75 -27.92 -15.70
C ARG A 322 16.57 -26.64 -15.56
N LEU A 323 15.96 -25.60 -15.03
CA LEU A 323 16.63 -24.33 -14.77
C LEU A 323 17.63 -24.49 -13.63
N THR A 324 18.93 -24.30 -13.93
CA THR A 324 20.03 -24.41 -12.97
C THR A 324 20.53 -23.07 -12.47
N GLY A 325 20.32 -21.97 -13.20
CA GLY A 325 20.74 -20.64 -12.79
C GLY A 325 20.69 -19.60 -13.91
N LEU A 326 21.42 -18.50 -13.72
CA LEU A 326 21.55 -17.41 -14.69
C LEU A 326 23.02 -17.22 -15.07
N LEU A 327 23.29 -17.11 -16.37
CA LEU A 327 24.58 -16.75 -16.92
C LEU A 327 24.61 -15.27 -17.28
N ALA A 328 25.35 -14.47 -16.56
CA ALA A 328 25.57 -13.06 -16.89
C ALA A 328 26.74 -12.90 -17.88
N ARG A 329 26.63 -11.95 -18.81
CA ARG A 329 27.69 -11.63 -19.78
C ARG A 329 29.01 -11.32 -19.09
N GLY A 330 29.00 -10.51 -18.03
CA GLY A 330 30.20 -10.15 -17.28
C GLY A 330 30.92 -11.35 -16.62
N ALA A 331 30.15 -12.42 -16.26
CA ALA A 331 30.76 -13.63 -15.72
C ALA A 331 31.57 -14.41 -16.80
N VAL A 332 31.13 -14.40 -18.05
CA VAL A 332 31.82 -14.98 -19.20
C VAL A 332 33.05 -14.14 -19.58
N GLU A 333 32.86 -12.82 -19.68
CA GLU A 333 33.92 -11.88 -20.03
C GLU A 333 35.05 -11.83 -18.96
N GLY A 334 34.73 -12.08 -17.70
CA GLY A 334 35.68 -12.17 -16.60
C GLY A 334 36.63 -13.39 -16.66
N VAL A 335 36.33 -14.39 -17.50
CA VAL A 335 37.20 -15.52 -17.77
C VAL A 335 38.16 -15.18 -18.92
N SER A 336 39.48 -15.43 -18.75
CA SER A 336 40.46 -15.18 -19.80
C SER A 336 40.13 -15.95 -21.06
N GLU A 337 40.35 -15.36 -22.22
CA GLU A 337 39.98 -15.93 -23.54
C GLU A 337 40.53 -17.34 -23.72
N ALA A 338 41.81 -17.57 -23.32
CA ALA A 338 42.47 -18.87 -23.41
C ALA A 338 41.81 -19.97 -22.55
N ALA A 339 41.09 -19.59 -21.50
CA ALA A 339 40.43 -20.55 -20.59
C ALA A 339 38.94 -20.79 -20.94
N ARG A 340 38.34 -19.98 -21.82
CA ARG A 340 36.90 -20.07 -22.14
C ARG A 340 36.56 -21.38 -22.83
N ALA A 341 37.38 -21.88 -23.74
CA ALA A 341 37.15 -23.12 -24.46
C ALA A 341 37.21 -24.38 -23.56
N SER A 342 37.91 -24.30 -22.41
CA SER A 342 38.04 -25.40 -21.48
C SER A 342 37.09 -25.36 -20.28
N ARG A 343 36.34 -24.25 -20.12
CA ARG A 343 35.38 -24.07 -19.02
C ARG A 343 33.94 -24.09 -19.52
N THR A 344 33.08 -24.77 -18.76
CA THR A 344 31.67 -24.86 -19.09
C THR A 344 30.88 -23.72 -18.45
N VAL A 345 29.71 -23.43 -19.01
CA VAL A 345 28.73 -22.47 -18.50
C VAL A 345 28.41 -22.75 -17.03
N ALA A 346 28.24 -24.02 -16.64
CA ALA A 346 27.96 -24.39 -15.24
C ALA A 346 29.03 -23.89 -14.27
N SER A 347 30.31 -23.77 -14.72
CA SER A 347 31.41 -23.35 -13.84
C SER A 347 31.39 -21.88 -13.42
N VAL A 348 30.62 -21.04 -14.10
CA VAL A 348 30.50 -19.58 -13.87
C VAL A 348 29.08 -19.12 -13.65
N THR A 349 28.11 -20.03 -13.78
CA THR A 349 26.69 -19.76 -13.51
C THR A 349 26.53 -19.51 -12.02
N ALA A 350 25.85 -18.41 -11.66
CA ALA A 350 25.43 -18.19 -10.29
C ALA A 350 24.41 -19.29 -9.94
N ALA A 351 24.85 -20.25 -9.11
CA ALA A 351 24.04 -21.41 -8.75
C ALA A 351 22.81 -20.97 -7.97
N ASP A 352 21.74 -21.70 -8.20
CA ASP A 352 20.43 -21.53 -7.53
C ASP A 352 20.48 -21.73 -6.00
N SER A 353 21.60 -22.19 -5.46
CA SER A 353 21.82 -22.51 -4.03
C SER A 353 22.22 -21.29 -3.18
N ASP A 354 22.67 -20.19 -3.77
CA ASP A 354 23.13 -19.01 -3.03
C ASP A 354 22.00 -17.95 -2.93
N ARG A 355 21.25 -18.00 -1.82
CA ARG A 355 20.34 -16.96 -1.25
C ARG A 355 19.29 -16.30 -2.16
N HIS A 356 19.35 -16.47 -3.48
CA HIS A 356 18.47 -15.79 -4.45
C HIS A 356 17.75 -16.72 -5.43
N GLY A 357 17.89 -18.03 -5.31
CA GLY A 357 17.41 -19.03 -6.27
C GLY A 357 15.89 -19.03 -6.48
N SER A 358 15.12 -18.77 -5.43
CA SER A 358 13.65 -18.70 -5.51
C SER A 358 13.11 -17.37 -6.03
N GLU A 359 13.96 -16.33 -6.11
CA GLU A 359 13.49 -14.98 -6.48
C GLU A 359 13.17 -14.85 -7.97
N PHE A 360 13.90 -15.52 -8.86
CA PHE A 360 13.72 -15.39 -10.32
C PHE A 360 12.96 -16.55 -10.97
N ARG A 361 12.42 -17.48 -10.18
CA ARG A 361 11.53 -18.55 -10.64
C ARG A 361 10.09 -18.29 -10.23
N VAL A 362 9.18 -18.74 -11.08
CA VAL A 362 7.75 -18.77 -10.80
C VAL A 362 7.18 -20.04 -11.41
N GLY A 363 6.22 -20.68 -10.74
CA GLY A 363 5.48 -21.78 -11.31
C GLY A 363 4.59 -21.31 -12.47
N MET A 364 4.58 -22.02 -13.59
CA MET A 364 3.75 -21.64 -14.73
C MET A 364 2.24 -21.63 -14.42
N GLU A 365 1.82 -22.40 -13.42
CA GLU A 365 0.43 -22.48 -12.94
C GLU A 365 0.11 -21.46 -11.85
N GLU A 366 1.10 -20.70 -11.38
CA GLU A 366 0.87 -19.65 -10.37
C GLU A 366 -0.01 -18.52 -10.95
N PRO A 367 -0.86 -17.88 -10.11
CA PRO A 367 -1.61 -16.71 -10.52
C PRO A 367 -0.67 -15.57 -10.95
N LEU A 368 -1.01 -14.88 -12.02
CA LEU A 368 -0.20 -13.77 -12.55
C LEU A 368 0.04 -12.65 -11.51
N GLU A 369 -0.90 -12.49 -10.59
CA GLU A 369 -0.82 -11.56 -9.46
C GLU A 369 0.41 -11.80 -8.57
N SER A 370 0.88 -13.05 -8.47
CA SER A 370 2.06 -13.41 -7.67
C SER A 370 3.34 -12.76 -8.18
N LEU A 371 3.34 -12.24 -9.43
CA LEU A 371 4.46 -11.52 -10.02
C LEU A 371 4.51 -10.04 -9.60
N LEU A 372 3.37 -9.48 -9.18
CA LEU A 372 3.30 -8.09 -8.74
C LEU A 372 4.07 -7.94 -7.42
N GLY A 373 5.14 -7.13 -7.46
CA GLY A 373 5.98 -6.89 -6.29
C GLY A 373 7.18 -7.83 -6.15
N ARG A 374 7.39 -8.80 -7.04
CA ARG A 374 8.63 -9.60 -7.05
C ARG A 374 9.82 -8.72 -7.46
N GLU A 375 10.78 -8.60 -6.57
CA GLU A 375 11.97 -7.75 -6.76
C GLU A 375 12.80 -8.18 -7.98
N ALA A 376 12.83 -9.47 -8.27
CA ALA A 376 13.54 -10.02 -9.44
C ALA A 376 12.99 -9.49 -10.75
N LEU A 377 11.67 -9.37 -10.90
CA LEU A 377 11.05 -8.82 -12.11
C LEU A 377 11.42 -7.33 -12.30
N ALA A 378 11.47 -6.56 -11.20
CA ALA A 378 11.89 -5.17 -11.24
C ALA A 378 13.38 -5.01 -11.57
N ARG A 379 14.23 -5.91 -11.06
CA ARG A 379 15.71 -5.85 -11.21
C ARG A 379 16.19 -6.42 -12.54
N LEU A 380 15.64 -7.56 -12.96
CA LEU A 380 16.07 -8.29 -14.17
C LEU A 380 15.22 -7.98 -15.41
N GLY A 381 14.08 -7.30 -15.22
CA GLY A 381 13.10 -7.05 -16.29
C GLY A 381 12.32 -8.29 -16.74
N SER A 382 12.61 -9.46 -16.13
CA SER A 382 11.95 -10.73 -16.47
C SER A 382 12.08 -11.77 -15.36
N ILE A 383 11.21 -12.79 -15.39
CA ILE A 383 11.16 -13.92 -14.47
C ILE A 383 10.95 -15.22 -15.25
N MET A 384 11.59 -16.30 -14.82
CA MET A 384 11.54 -17.60 -15.49
C MET A 384 10.37 -18.43 -14.98
N ALA A 385 9.53 -18.90 -15.91
CA ALA A 385 8.41 -19.79 -15.65
C ALA A 385 8.88 -21.24 -15.75
N VAL A 386 8.66 -22.01 -14.66
CA VAL A 386 9.05 -23.41 -14.57
C VAL A 386 7.83 -24.29 -14.29
N ASP A 387 7.92 -25.56 -14.72
CA ASP A 387 6.92 -26.58 -14.36
C ASP A 387 7.19 -27.18 -12.96
N SER A 388 6.37 -28.14 -12.56
CA SER A 388 6.50 -28.84 -11.27
C SER A 388 7.81 -29.64 -11.12
N GLU A 389 8.48 -29.95 -12.25
CA GLU A 389 9.77 -30.65 -12.25
C GLU A 389 10.98 -29.69 -12.30
N GLY A 390 10.72 -28.36 -12.31
CA GLY A 390 11.74 -27.31 -12.38
C GLY A 390 12.28 -27.07 -13.79
N ARG A 391 11.64 -27.63 -14.84
CA ARG A 391 12.03 -27.38 -16.23
C ARG A 391 11.59 -26.01 -16.67
N LEU A 392 12.46 -25.29 -17.38
CA LEU A 392 12.16 -23.99 -17.95
C LEU A 392 11.10 -24.14 -19.05
N ARG A 393 9.94 -23.50 -18.89
CA ARG A 393 8.83 -23.53 -19.83
C ARG A 393 8.59 -22.19 -20.51
N GLY A 394 9.06 -21.13 -19.91
CA GLY A 394 8.88 -19.80 -20.49
C GLY A 394 9.57 -18.70 -19.70
N ILE A 395 9.47 -17.47 -20.24
CA ILE A 395 9.95 -16.27 -19.61
C ILE A 395 8.81 -15.22 -19.62
N VAL A 396 8.51 -14.62 -18.48
CA VAL A 396 7.63 -13.45 -18.40
C VAL A 396 8.49 -12.20 -18.35
N THR A 397 8.36 -11.34 -19.36
CA THR A 397 9.03 -10.05 -19.41
C THR A 397 8.09 -8.93 -18.98
N MET A 398 8.65 -7.80 -18.49
CA MET A 398 7.85 -6.60 -18.16
C MET A 398 7.01 -6.11 -19.34
N ASP A 399 7.49 -6.22 -20.57
CA ASP A 399 6.74 -5.81 -21.76
C ASP A 399 5.53 -6.71 -22.03
N ARG A 400 5.64 -8.01 -21.79
CA ARG A 400 4.50 -8.93 -21.89
C ARG A 400 3.50 -8.69 -20.77
N LEU A 401 3.97 -8.49 -19.55
CA LEU A 401 3.12 -8.13 -18.42
C LEU A 401 2.38 -6.81 -18.70
N HIS A 402 3.07 -5.78 -19.15
CA HIS A 402 2.45 -4.52 -19.54
C HIS A 402 1.44 -4.68 -20.68
N ARG A 403 1.69 -5.56 -21.64
CA ARG A 403 0.72 -5.85 -22.71
C ARG A 403 -0.53 -6.56 -22.22
N ALA A 404 -0.37 -7.50 -21.28
CA ALA A 404 -1.50 -8.18 -20.65
C ALA A 404 -2.36 -7.20 -19.82
N LEU A 405 -1.75 -6.16 -19.27
CA LEU A 405 -2.43 -5.10 -18.49
C LEU A 405 -3.06 -4.01 -19.38
N ARG A 406 -2.69 -3.87 -20.66
CA ARG A 406 -3.27 -2.87 -21.56
C ARG A 406 -4.73 -3.18 -21.86
N PRO A 407 -5.61 -2.16 -21.96
CA PRO A 407 -6.96 -2.35 -22.49
C PRO A 407 -6.86 -3.00 -23.87
N ALA A 408 -7.68 -4.03 -24.13
CA ALA A 408 -7.94 -4.42 -25.50
C ALA A 408 -8.43 -3.15 -26.22
N ALA A 409 -7.72 -2.72 -27.27
CA ALA A 409 -8.19 -1.63 -28.08
C ALA A 409 -9.58 -2.03 -28.57
N THR A 410 -10.62 -1.37 -28.04
CA THR A 410 -11.98 -1.49 -28.56
C THR A 410 -11.93 -1.02 -30.00
N GLY A 411 -11.95 -2.00 -30.92
CA GLY A 411 -12.15 -1.75 -32.35
C GLY A 411 -13.52 -1.21 -32.64
#